data_df4c8ad55a5c8c3bd51f4af9f14861f0
#
_entry.id   df4c8ad55a5c8c3bd51f4af9f14861f0
#
_cell.length_a   1.000
_cell.length_b   1.000
_cell.length_c   1.000
_cell.angle_alpha   90.00
_cell.angle_beta   90.00
_cell.angle_gamma   90.00
#
_symmetry.space_group_name_H-M   'P 1'
#
loop_
_entity.id
_entity.type
_entity.pdbx_description
1 polymer ?
#
loop_
_entity_poly.entity_id
_entity_poly.type
_entity_poly.pdbx_seq_one_letter_code
_entity_poly.pdbx_strand_id
1 'polypeptide(L)'
;VVSRWIHGNPPSPYYAGLVKFEGNCDRLQHYEMCMPAIALNKSIYTPEGTGGIDKPMVDLTYVNISYNFMTPIDEDNTRYFWFQHRNTDPDDKEISEKMNAGALMAFEEDRSVLEHVHAGMKNPNTPNIDLGLDAGAKQFRLMLKRQIEADQALET
;
A
#
# COMPACT_ATOMS: atom_id res chain seq x y z
N VAL A 1 8.69 5.32 -5.44
CA VAL A 1 7.33 5.28 -6.01
C VAL A 1 7.27 4.19 -7.07
N VAL A 2 6.23 3.36 -7.01
CA VAL A 2 5.87 2.38 -8.06
C VAL A 2 4.43 2.67 -8.47
N SER A 3 4.20 2.79 -9.77
CA SER A 3 2.88 3.14 -10.28
C SER A 3 2.62 2.41 -11.60
N ARG A 4 1.41 1.85 -11.76
CA ARG A 4 1.01 1.20 -13.02
C ARG A 4 -0.48 1.34 -13.27
N TRP A 5 -0.86 1.47 -14.53
CA TRP A 5 -2.22 1.29 -15.01
C TRP A 5 -2.46 -0.14 -15.48
N ILE A 6 -3.63 -0.66 -15.18
CA ILE A 6 -4.14 -1.96 -15.65
C ILE A 6 -5.48 -1.66 -16.32
N HIS A 7 -5.62 -2.04 -17.58
CA HIS A 7 -6.76 -1.66 -18.41
C HIS A 7 -7.69 -2.83 -18.72
N GLY A 8 -8.98 -2.55 -18.84
CA GLY A 8 -9.98 -3.47 -19.37
C GLY A 8 -10.23 -4.72 -18.51
N ASN A 9 -10.08 -4.63 -17.19
CA ASN A 9 -10.33 -5.73 -16.28
C ASN A 9 -11.52 -5.43 -15.35
N PRO A 10 -12.22 -6.44 -14.85
CA PRO A 10 -13.23 -6.21 -13.82
C PRO A 10 -12.58 -5.59 -12.56
N PRO A 11 -13.32 -4.74 -11.81
CA PRO A 11 -12.87 -4.28 -10.51
C PRO A 11 -12.50 -5.47 -9.61
N SER A 12 -11.46 -5.31 -8.78
CA SER A 12 -11.12 -6.37 -7.83
C SER A 12 -12.27 -6.60 -6.83
N PRO A 13 -12.43 -7.81 -6.27
CA PRO A 13 -13.58 -8.16 -5.42
C PRO A 13 -13.84 -7.17 -4.28
N TYR A 14 -12.77 -6.67 -3.66
CA TYR A 14 -12.88 -5.68 -2.57
C TYR A 14 -13.52 -4.36 -3.04
N TYR A 15 -13.22 -3.91 -4.26
CA TYR A 15 -13.69 -2.63 -4.78
C TYR A 15 -14.95 -2.72 -5.64
N ALA A 16 -15.35 -3.93 -6.07
CA ALA A 16 -16.50 -4.12 -6.95
C ALA A 16 -17.82 -3.55 -6.41
N GLY A 17 -18.00 -3.56 -5.09
CA GLY A 17 -19.18 -2.96 -4.43
C GLY A 17 -19.05 -1.48 -4.10
N LEU A 18 -17.94 -0.84 -4.43
CA LEU A 18 -17.65 0.56 -4.08
C LEU A 18 -17.61 1.48 -5.31
N VAL A 19 -17.33 0.93 -6.49
CA VAL A 19 -17.39 1.68 -7.75
C VAL A 19 -18.84 1.95 -8.15
N LYS A 20 -19.10 3.07 -8.82
CA LYS A 20 -20.44 3.54 -9.24
C LYS A 20 -20.67 3.37 -10.75
N PHE A 21 -19.95 2.46 -11.37
CA PHE A 21 -20.10 2.09 -12.78
C PHE A 21 -20.18 0.57 -12.92
N GLU A 22 -20.68 0.11 -14.06
CA GLU A 22 -20.78 -1.31 -14.40
C GLU A 22 -19.69 -1.71 -15.41
N GLY A 23 -19.39 -3.01 -15.46
CA GLY A 23 -18.46 -3.59 -16.43
C GLY A 23 -17.00 -3.52 -16.00
N ASN A 24 -16.13 -3.48 -17.00
CA ASN A 24 -14.68 -3.41 -16.79
C ASN A 24 -14.23 -1.99 -16.39
N CYS A 25 -13.03 -1.93 -15.88
CA CYS A 25 -12.41 -0.68 -15.45
C CYS A 25 -10.96 -0.57 -15.92
N ASP A 26 -10.49 0.67 -15.94
CA ASP A 26 -9.07 0.96 -15.86
C ASP A 26 -8.73 1.27 -14.41
N ARG A 27 -7.66 0.67 -13.89
CA ARG A 27 -7.25 0.89 -12.50
C ARG A 27 -5.80 1.33 -12.40
N LEU A 28 -5.56 2.35 -11.60
CA LEU A 28 -4.24 2.73 -11.15
C LEU A 28 -3.91 2.01 -9.84
N GLN A 29 -2.76 1.37 -9.79
CA GLN A 29 -2.10 0.95 -8.56
C GLN A 29 -0.86 1.81 -8.36
N HIS A 30 -0.84 2.56 -7.28
CA HIS A 30 0.26 3.46 -6.94
C HIS A 30 0.70 3.21 -5.51
N TYR A 31 1.99 2.95 -5.35
CA TYR A 31 2.63 2.69 -4.07
C TYR A 31 3.77 3.67 -3.88
N GLU A 32 3.78 4.33 -2.75
CA GLU A 32 4.79 5.32 -2.39
C GLU A 32 5.29 5.05 -0.97
N MET A 33 6.61 5.09 -0.81
CA MET A 33 7.24 5.09 0.50
C MET A 33 7.77 6.48 0.78
N CYS A 34 7.31 7.08 1.88
CA CYS A 34 7.80 8.32 2.42
C CYS A 34 8.67 8.02 3.63
N MET A 35 9.93 8.41 3.52
CA MET A 35 10.90 8.17 4.59
C MET A 35 10.49 8.87 5.89
N PRO A 36 10.77 8.30 7.06
CA PRO A 36 11.42 7.00 7.25
C PRO A 36 10.46 5.81 7.28
N ALA A 37 9.15 6.02 7.53
CA ALA A 37 8.27 4.94 7.98
C ALA A 37 6.80 5.08 7.52
N ILE A 38 6.54 5.78 6.42
CA ILE A 38 5.18 5.97 5.90
C ILE A 38 5.05 5.29 4.55
N ALA A 39 4.06 4.41 4.42
CA ALA A 39 3.67 3.84 3.13
C ALA A 39 2.30 4.37 2.72
N LEU A 40 2.19 4.79 1.46
CA LEU A 40 0.97 5.23 0.84
C LEU A 40 0.59 4.27 -0.29
N ASN A 41 -0.65 3.84 -0.27
CA ASN A 41 -1.23 2.99 -1.31
C ASN A 41 -2.46 3.71 -1.88
N LYS A 42 -2.40 4.08 -3.17
CA LYS A 42 -3.50 4.71 -3.88
C LYS A 42 -4.06 3.75 -4.92
N SER A 43 -5.34 3.48 -4.84
CA SER A 43 -6.11 2.70 -5.80
C SER A 43 -7.16 3.60 -6.45
N ILE A 44 -7.08 3.74 -7.77
CA ILE A 44 -8.05 4.49 -8.57
C ILE A 44 -8.71 3.51 -9.53
N TYR A 45 -10.04 3.55 -9.59
CA TYR A 45 -10.85 2.78 -10.52
C TYR A 45 -11.73 3.74 -11.32
N THR A 46 -11.69 3.61 -12.62
CA THR A 46 -12.47 4.44 -13.54
C THR A 46 -13.06 3.56 -14.66
N PRO A 47 -14.18 3.92 -15.29
CA PRO A 47 -14.74 3.14 -16.38
C PRO A 47 -13.71 2.80 -17.46
N GLU A 48 -13.81 1.63 -18.07
CA GLU A 48 -12.90 1.18 -19.13
C GLU A 48 -12.70 2.23 -20.22
N GLY A 49 -11.47 2.44 -20.66
CA GLY A 49 -11.07 3.41 -21.67
C GLY A 49 -10.90 4.85 -21.16
N THR A 50 -11.24 5.14 -19.88
CA THR A 50 -11.13 6.50 -19.33
C THR A 50 -9.89 6.72 -18.49
N GLY A 51 -9.21 5.66 -18.02
CA GLY A 51 -7.99 5.74 -17.22
C GLY A 51 -6.71 5.78 -18.06
N GLY A 52 -5.65 6.35 -17.52
CA GLY A 52 -4.33 6.39 -18.16
C GLY A 52 -3.46 7.54 -17.65
N ILE A 53 -2.19 7.54 -18.08
CA ILE A 53 -1.28 8.65 -17.83
C ILE A 53 -1.82 9.88 -18.57
N ASP A 54 -1.84 11.03 -17.90
CA ASP A 54 -2.29 12.31 -18.43
C ASP A 54 -3.78 12.39 -18.82
N LYS A 55 -4.58 11.38 -18.49
CA LYS A 55 -6.03 11.47 -18.64
C LYS A 55 -6.67 12.13 -17.42
N PRO A 56 -7.63 13.06 -17.61
CA PRO A 56 -8.37 13.65 -16.50
C PRO A 56 -9.23 12.59 -15.81
N MET A 57 -9.44 12.74 -14.50
CA MET A 57 -10.41 11.92 -13.78
C MET A 57 -11.83 12.27 -14.25
N VAL A 58 -12.65 11.25 -14.48
CA VAL A 58 -14.07 11.40 -14.78
C VAL A 58 -14.93 11.32 -13.51
N ASP A 59 -16.19 11.79 -13.56
CA ASP A 59 -17.05 11.88 -12.38
C ASP A 59 -17.31 10.55 -11.66
N LEU A 60 -17.28 9.42 -12.39
CA LEU A 60 -17.45 8.09 -11.83
C LEU A 60 -16.16 7.47 -11.29
N THR A 61 -15.06 8.21 -11.27
CA THR A 61 -13.79 7.70 -10.75
C THR A 61 -13.87 7.47 -9.24
N TYR A 62 -13.64 6.23 -8.84
CA TYR A 62 -13.46 5.85 -7.44
C TYR A 62 -11.99 6.00 -7.04
N VAL A 63 -11.74 6.65 -5.94
CA VAL A 63 -10.40 6.85 -5.37
C VAL A 63 -10.39 6.34 -3.94
N ASN A 64 -9.45 5.44 -3.64
CA ASN A 64 -9.11 5.04 -2.27
C ASN A 64 -7.62 5.29 -2.03
N ILE A 65 -7.31 5.93 -0.91
CA ILE A 65 -5.93 6.15 -0.47
C ILE A 65 -5.79 5.55 0.94
N SER A 66 -4.89 4.60 1.09
CA SER A 66 -4.51 4.02 2.37
C SER A 66 -3.17 4.59 2.81
N TYR A 67 -3.12 5.08 4.03
CA TYR A 67 -1.92 5.55 4.71
C TYR A 67 -1.55 4.57 5.81
N ASN A 68 -0.27 4.23 5.86
CA ASN A 68 0.26 3.23 6.76
C ASN A 68 1.50 3.82 7.45
N PHE A 69 1.48 3.88 8.78
CA PHE A 69 2.54 4.45 9.59
C PHE A 69 3.15 3.35 10.43
N MET A 70 4.43 3.10 10.22
CA MET A 70 5.18 2.05 10.90
C MET A 70 6.12 2.70 11.91
N THR A 71 5.71 2.73 13.17
CA THR A 71 6.49 3.33 14.27
C THR A 71 7.28 2.24 14.98
N PRO A 72 8.61 2.20 14.90
CA PRO A 72 9.42 1.21 15.60
C PRO A 72 9.29 1.40 17.11
N ILE A 73 9.18 0.29 17.84
CA ILE A 73 9.17 0.24 19.30
C ILE A 73 10.52 -0.26 19.82
N ASP A 74 11.00 -1.35 19.21
CA ASP A 74 12.28 -1.98 19.48
C ASP A 74 12.75 -2.77 18.24
N GLU A 75 13.79 -3.60 18.39
CA GLU A 75 14.36 -4.37 17.28
C GLU A 75 13.38 -5.36 16.63
N ASP A 76 12.41 -5.83 17.38
CA ASP A 76 11.47 -6.87 16.98
C ASP A 76 10.04 -6.38 16.80
N ASN A 77 9.71 -5.20 17.32
CA ASN A 77 8.33 -4.74 17.39
C ASN A 77 8.14 -3.37 16.71
N THR A 78 7.05 -3.28 15.96
CA THR A 78 6.61 -2.05 15.28
C THR A 78 5.15 -1.81 15.63
N ARG A 79 4.81 -0.58 15.99
CA ARG A 79 3.43 -0.16 16.09
C ARG A 79 2.95 0.32 14.74
N TYR A 80 1.86 -0.27 14.28
CA TYR A 80 1.29 -0.01 12.97
C TYR A 80 -0.02 0.76 13.12
N PHE A 81 -0.07 1.97 12.54
CA PHE A 81 -1.27 2.79 12.45
C PHE A 81 -1.67 2.92 11.00
N TRP A 82 -2.95 2.96 10.72
CA TRP A 82 -3.45 3.10 9.36
C TRP A 82 -4.79 3.81 9.32
N PHE A 83 -5.08 4.42 8.19
CA PHE A 83 -6.39 4.94 7.86
C PHE A 83 -6.59 4.98 6.34
N GLN A 84 -7.85 5.04 5.91
CA GLN A 84 -8.21 5.09 4.50
C GLN A 84 -9.08 6.30 4.22
N HIS A 85 -8.87 6.91 3.06
CA HIS A 85 -9.71 7.94 2.49
C HIS A 85 -10.38 7.42 1.22
N ARG A 86 -11.66 7.71 1.03
CA ARG A 86 -12.39 7.47 -0.21
C ARG A 86 -13.14 8.73 -0.65
N ASN A 87 -13.36 8.86 -1.95
CA ASN A 87 -14.13 9.98 -2.52
C ASN A 87 -15.62 9.65 -2.72
N THR A 88 -16.02 8.38 -2.60
CA THR A 88 -17.39 7.92 -2.82
C THR A 88 -18.07 7.66 -1.50
N ASP A 89 -19.30 8.19 -1.34
CA ASP A 89 -20.14 8.04 -0.13
C ASP A 89 -19.34 8.26 1.17
N PRO A 90 -18.65 9.40 1.35
CA PRO A 90 -17.72 9.61 2.45
C PRO A 90 -18.38 9.55 3.84
N ASP A 91 -19.65 9.91 3.93
CA ASP A 91 -20.43 9.94 5.17
C ASP A 91 -21.18 8.63 5.47
N ASP A 92 -21.13 7.67 4.55
CA ASP A 92 -21.78 6.38 4.72
C ASP A 92 -21.01 5.50 5.73
N LYS A 93 -21.63 5.29 6.90
CA LYS A 93 -21.04 4.52 7.99
C LYS A 93 -20.98 3.02 7.69
N GLU A 94 -21.96 2.48 7.00
CA GLU A 94 -22.00 1.05 6.66
C GLU A 94 -20.84 0.70 5.72
N ILE A 95 -20.64 1.53 4.70
CA ILE A 95 -19.48 1.39 3.80
C ILE A 95 -18.17 1.52 4.60
N SER A 96 -18.08 2.47 5.53
CA SER A 96 -16.88 2.67 6.35
C SER A 96 -16.58 1.44 7.22
N GLU A 97 -17.59 0.87 7.86
CA GLU A 97 -17.46 -0.34 8.66
C GLU A 97 -17.06 -1.55 7.83
N LYS A 98 -17.65 -1.72 6.65
CA LYS A 98 -17.32 -2.80 5.70
C LYS A 98 -15.87 -2.68 5.20
N MET A 99 -15.43 -1.47 4.84
CA MET A 99 -14.04 -1.23 4.44
C MET A 99 -13.06 -1.48 5.57
N ASN A 100 -13.39 -1.05 6.79
CA ASN A 100 -12.56 -1.28 7.98
C ASN A 100 -12.43 -2.78 8.28
N ALA A 101 -13.52 -3.53 8.24
CA ALA A 101 -13.51 -4.97 8.45
C ALA A 101 -12.66 -5.71 7.41
N GLY A 102 -12.80 -5.33 6.14
CA GLY A 102 -12.00 -5.90 5.05
C GLY A 102 -10.50 -5.58 5.17
N ALA A 103 -10.15 -4.36 5.58
CA ALA A 103 -8.77 -3.99 5.83
C ALA A 103 -8.18 -4.75 7.01
N LEU A 104 -8.90 -4.86 8.12
CA LEU A 104 -8.45 -5.63 9.30
C LEU A 104 -8.21 -7.11 8.96
N MET A 105 -9.09 -7.71 8.17
CA MET A 105 -8.92 -9.10 7.73
C MET A 105 -7.64 -9.27 6.90
N ALA A 106 -7.37 -8.37 5.96
CA ALA A 106 -6.16 -8.41 5.14
C ALA A 106 -4.90 -8.19 5.99
N PHE A 107 -4.92 -7.25 6.92
CA PHE A 107 -3.77 -6.99 7.79
C PHE A 107 -3.48 -8.13 8.76
N GLU A 108 -4.48 -8.85 9.22
CA GLU A 108 -4.26 -10.02 10.09
C GLU A 108 -3.66 -11.20 9.31
N GLU A 109 -4.05 -11.37 8.04
CA GLU A 109 -3.39 -12.30 7.12
C GLU A 109 -1.92 -11.92 6.89
N ASP A 110 -1.66 -10.66 6.56
CA ASP A 110 -0.30 -10.12 6.35
C ASP A 110 0.55 -10.26 7.62
N ARG A 111 -0.01 -9.96 8.79
CA ARG A 111 0.67 -10.08 10.08
C ARG A 111 1.19 -11.49 10.31
N SER A 112 0.35 -12.50 10.09
CA SER A 112 0.76 -13.89 10.24
C SER A 112 1.96 -14.25 9.37
N VAL A 113 1.96 -13.79 8.10
CA VAL A 113 3.09 -14.02 7.18
C VAL A 113 4.34 -13.26 7.64
N LEU A 114 4.20 -11.99 8.03
CA LEU A 114 5.33 -11.17 8.46
C LEU A 114 6.00 -11.71 9.72
N GLU A 115 5.24 -12.22 10.70
CA GLU A 115 5.80 -12.86 11.89
C GLU A 115 6.63 -14.10 11.56
N HIS A 116 6.18 -14.93 10.61
CA HIS A 116 6.95 -16.08 10.12
C HIS A 116 8.21 -15.67 9.35
N VAL A 117 8.12 -14.65 8.49
CA VAL A 117 9.28 -14.09 7.78
C VAL A 117 10.30 -13.55 8.77
N HIS A 118 9.86 -12.79 9.77
CA HIS A 118 10.74 -12.25 10.81
C HIS A 118 11.48 -13.36 11.57
N ALA A 119 10.76 -14.41 11.98
CA ALA A 119 11.38 -15.58 12.61
C ALA A 119 12.41 -16.26 11.69
N GLY A 120 12.12 -16.38 10.39
CA GLY A 120 13.04 -16.92 9.39
C GLY A 120 14.30 -16.07 9.20
N MET A 121 14.16 -14.73 9.23
CA MET A 121 15.29 -13.81 9.09
C MET A 121 16.28 -13.86 10.26
N LYS A 122 15.85 -14.33 11.43
CA LYS A 122 16.74 -14.55 12.60
C LYS A 122 17.67 -15.78 12.41
N ASN A 123 17.43 -16.62 11.41
CA ASN A 123 18.30 -17.73 11.12
C ASN A 123 19.54 -17.25 10.33
N PRO A 124 20.76 -17.31 10.89
CA PRO A 124 21.98 -16.82 10.24
C PRO A 124 22.35 -17.56 8.95
N ASN A 125 21.78 -18.75 8.75
CA ASN A 125 22.02 -19.57 7.56
C ASN A 125 21.03 -19.30 6.42
N THR A 126 20.07 -18.40 6.62
CA THR A 126 19.09 -18.04 5.58
C THR A 126 19.65 -16.89 4.72
N PRO A 127 19.99 -17.11 3.45
CA PRO A 127 20.48 -16.05 2.59
C PRO A 127 19.35 -15.06 2.27
N ASN A 128 19.67 -13.78 2.26
CA ASN A 128 18.78 -12.74 1.72
C ASN A 128 18.83 -12.82 0.19
N ILE A 129 17.72 -13.20 -0.43
CA ILE A 129 17.61 -13.29 -1.89
C ILE A 129 16.65 -12.19 -2.35
N ASP A 130 17.17 -11.19 -3.07
CA ASP A 130 16.37 -10.17 -3.72
C ASP A 130 15.93 -10.66 -5.12
N LEU A 131 14.66 -10.67 -5.40
CA LEU A 131 14.10 -10.91 -6.72
C LEU A 131 13.91 -9.58 -7.48
N GLY A 132 13.68 -9.64 -8.79
CA GLY A 132 13.41 -8.42 -9.58
C GLY A 132 12.21 -7.62 -9.08
N LEU A 133 11.22 -8.29 -8.46
CA LEU A 133 10.05 -7.66 -7.85
C LEU A 133 10.38 -6.87 -6.58
N ASP A 134 11.50 -7.16 -5.92
CA ASP A 134 11.93 -6.52 -4.67
C ASP A 134 12.69 -5.20 -4.88
N ALA A 135 12.80 -4.73 -6.12
CA ALA A 135 13.57 -3.53 -6.46
C ALA A 135 13.15 -2.30 -5.63
N GLY A 136 11.85 -2.11 -5.41
CA GLY A 136 11.31 -1.02 -4.58
C GLY A 136 11.72 -1.15 -3.12
N ALA A 137 11.57 -2.33 -2.53
CA ALA A 137 11.94 -2.62 -1.15
C ALA A 137 13.45 -2.50 -0.93
N LYS A 138 14.24 -2.98 -1.89
CA LYS A 138 15.71 -2.85 -1.86
C LYS A 138 16.14 -1.37 -1.88
N GLN A 139 15.56 -0.58 -2.77
CA GLN A 139 15.85 0.85 -2.86
C GLN A 139 15.47 1.58 -1.56
N PHE A 140 14.33 1.24 -0.96
CA PHE A 140 13.91 1.79 0.32
C PHE A 140 14.92 1.47 1.44
N ARG A 141 15.35 0.20 1.56
CA ARG A 141 16.36 -0.20 2.56
C ARG A 141 17.69 0.55 2.39
N LEU A 142 18.13 0.76 1.15
CA LEU A 142 19.33 1.54 0.87
C LEU A 142 19.21 3.03 1.25
N MET A 143 18.04 3.62 1.00
CA MET A 143 17.76 5.01 1.38
C MET A 143 17.72 5.16 2.89
N LEU A 144 17.03 4.27 3.59
CA LEU A 144 16.94 4.26 5.05
C LEU A 144 18.32 4.12 5.70
N LYS A 145 19.14 3.17 5.21
CA LYS A 145 20.51 2.99 5.68
C LYS A 145 21.33 4.27 5.56
N ARG A 146 21.29 4.94 4.40
CA ARG A 146 22.01 6.21 4.18
C ARG A 146 21.56 7.32 5.13
N GLN A 147 20.26 7.38 5.43
CA GLN A 147 19.72 8.36 6.36
C GLN A 147 20.21 8.10 7.79
N ILE A 148 20.17 6.85 8.24
CA ILE A 148 20.69 6.44 9.56
C ILE A 148 22.20 6.78 9.68
N GLU A 149 23.00 6.44 8.66
CA GLU A 149 24.43 6.75 8.63
C GLU A 149 24.70 8.27 8.70
N ALA A 150 23.87 9.08 8.02
CA ALA A 150 23.98 10.53 8.06
C ALA A 150 23.62 11.11 9.44
N ASP A 151 22.56 10.59 10.07
CA ASP A 151 22.14 11.03 11.42
C ASP A 151 23.20 10.67 12.47
N GLN A 152 23.78 9.48 12.41
CA GLN A 152 24.87 9.04 13.29
C GLN A 152 26.13 9.90 13.15
N ALA A 153 26.42 10.38 11.95
CA ALA A 153 27.57 11.26 11.71
C ALA A 153 27.39 12.67 12.28
N LEU A 154 26.16 13.09 12.60
CA LEU A 154 25.89 14.39 13.24
C LEU A 154 26.01 14.33 14.78
N GLU A 155 26.01 13.12 15.35
CA GLU A 155 26.13 12.89 16.80
C GLU A 155 27.58 12.73 17.27
N THR A 156 28.53 12.64 16.33
CA THR A 156 29.99 12.52 16.59
C THR A 156 30.71 13.84 16.37
#